data_246f106633b000da27112e4139666605
#
_entry.id   246f106633b000da27112e4139666605
#
_cell.length_a   1.000
_cell.length_b   1.000
_cell.length_c   1.000
_cell.angle_alpha   90.00
_cell.angle_beta   90.00
_cell.angle_gamma   90.00
#
_symmetry.space_group_name_H-M   'P 1'
#
loop_
_entity.id
_entity.type
_entity.pdbx_description
1 polymer ?
#
loop_
_entity_poly.entity_id
_entity_poly.type
_entity_poly.pdbx_seq_one_letter_code
_entity_poly.pdbx_strand_id
1 'polypeptide(L)'
;MKTTLFNFFKNAGVLLLIATLGMSCSDNDIEVIIKKGSDGPFPDYGKVLAFPGAEGYGAGATGGRGGDVYHVTTLEDNGEEGSLRAAVSKPDRIIVFDVAGIINLKEALVFSKNLTIAAQTAPGDGVVLYGNRVSFTGASNLICRHLRIRMGTNGPDGKDAAGIANGENMIFDHLSVTWGRDENFSINWDSKGTLPRNITIQNSILGQGLQNHSCGGLIQTDTESGITLFRNLYTDNKTRNPKVKGLNQFVNNVVYNWGNGGAYIMGDTEQTSEADIRNNYFIVGATLNYDGKTLGATAPFTRYNEHFRAHLSGNYYDENKDGVLNGRE
;
A
#
# COMPACT_ATOMS: atom_id res chain seq x y z
N MET A 1 23.69 54.36 -12.50
CA MET A 1 22.95 53.33 -13.24
C MET A 1 22.16 52.35 -12.33
N LYS A 2 22.33 52.39 -11.03
CA LYS A 2 21.54 51.54 -10.08
C LYS A 2 20.26 52.19 -9.54
N THR A 3 20.11 53.52 -9.67
CA THR A 3 18.97 54.25 -9.11
C THR A 3 17.77 54.35 -10.07
N THR A 4 17.97 54.13 -11.35
CA THR A 4 16.90 54.23 -12.37
C THR A 4 16.08 52.94 -12.50
N LEU A 5 16.63 51.79 -12.11
CA LEU A 5 15.89 50.50 -12.14
C LEU A 5 14.86 50.38 -11.00
N PHE A 6 15.15 51.04 -9.87
CA PHE A 6 14.29 50.93 -8.68
C PHE A 6 12.98 51.70 -8.78
N ASN A 7 12.96 52.76 -9.62
CA ASN A 7 11.76 53.58 -9.83
C ASN A 7 10.82 53.01 -10.89
N PHE A 8 11.27 52.09 -11.73
CA PHE A 8 10.41 51.45 -12.73
C PHE A 8 9.46 50.42 -12.10
N PHE A 9 9.86 49.83 -10.99
CA PHE A 9 9.04 48.81 -10.32
C PHE A 9 8.01 49.36 -9.33
N LYS A 10 8.01 50.66 -9.07
CA LYS A 10 7.04 51.29 -8.15
C LYS A 10 5.65 51.55 -8.76
N ASN A 11 5.54 51.55 -10.08
CA ASN A 11 4.30 51.90 -10.77
C ASN A 11 3.61 50.77 -11.51
N ALA A 12 4.17 49.57 -11.48
CA ALA A 12 3.59 48.43 -12.21
C ALA A 12 3.21 47.30 -11.26
N GLY A 13 2.41 47.44 -10.28
CA GLY A 13 1.90 46.42 -9.34
C GLY A 13 2.00 44.93 -9.73
N VAL A 14 3.09 44.54 -10.36
CA VAL A 14 3.38 43.18 -10.78
C VAL A 14 4.55 42.67 -9.94
N LEU A 15 4.23 41.80 -9.03
CA LEU A 15 5.18 41.05 -8.21
C LEU A 15 6.08 40.21 -9.11
N LEU A 16 7.29 40.68 -9.38
CA LEU A 16 8.35 39.86 -9.97
C LEU A 16 9.06 39.10 -8.84
N LEU A 17 8.33 38.22 -8.17
CA LEU A 17 8.88 37.28 -7.17
C LEU A 17 9.15 35.91 -7.77
N ILE A 18 8.94 35.75 -9.09
CA ILE A 18 8.98 34.46 -9.79
C ILE A 18 10.41 34.07 -10.19
N ALA A 19 11.35 35.01 -10.23
CA ALA A 19 12.68 34.73 -10.80
C ALA A 19 13.71 34.11 -9.83
N THR A 20 13.38 33.94 -8.57
CA THR A 20 14.33 33.36 -7.58
C THR A 20 13.90 32.07 -6.94
N LEU A 21 12.78 31.46 -7.37
CA LEU A 21 12.28 30.20 -6.82
C LEU A 21 12.38 29.02 -7.81
N GLY A 22 13.18 29.15 -8.81
CA GLY A 22 13.37 28.10 -9.78
C GLY A 22 14.37 27.06 -9.34
N MET A 23 14.11 26.29 -8.31
CA MET A 23 14.62 24.92 -8.07
C MET A 23 14.08 24.39 -6.74
N SER A 24 12.81 24.05 -6.72
CA SER A 24 12.29 23.11 -5.74
C SER A 24 11.33 22.15 -6.44
N CYS A 25 11.57 20.88 -6.28
CA CYS A 25 10.81 19.81 -6.93
C CYS A 25 9.43 19.62 -6.31
N SER A 26 8.51 20.56 -6.52
CA SER A 26 7.07 20.30 -6.41
C SER A 26 6.29 21.48 -6.98
N ASP A 27 5.97 21.40 -8.25
CA ASP A 27 5.20 22.44 -8.95
C ASP A 27 3.80 22.64 -8.35
N ASN A 28 3.25 21.66 -7.65
CA ASN A 28 1.92 21.73 -7.07
C ASN A 28 1.83 22.62 -5.83
N ASP A 29 2.88 22.67 -5.02
CA ASP A 29 2.90 23.51 -3.80
C ASP A 29 2.98 25.00 -4.13
N ILE A 30 3.63 25.34 -5.25
CA ILE A 30 3.80 26.71 -5.70
C ILE A 30 2.48 27.28 -6.23
N GLU A 31 1.70 26.50 -6.96
CA GLU A 31 0.38 26.92 -7.44
C GLU A 31 -0.60 27.21 -6.30
N VAL A 32 -0.59 26.41 -5.25
CA VAL A 32 -1.43 26.61 -4.06
C VAL A 32 -1.07 27.90 -3.33
N ILE A 33 0.22 28.25 -3.26
CA ILE A 33 0.69 29.47 -2.60
C ILE A 33 0.32 30.73 -3.41
N ILE A 34 0.37 30.68 -4.74
CA ILE A 34 0.00 31.80 -5.61
C ILE A 34 -1.49 32.13 -5.51
N LYS A 35 -2.34 31.14 -5.36
CA LYS A 35 -3.79 31.32 -5.20
C LYS A 35 -4.21 31.86 -3.82
N LYS A 36 -3.31 31.85 -2.85
CA LYS A 36 -3.55 32.31 -1.48
C LYS A 36 -3.70 33.82 -1.33
N GLY A 37 -3.51 34.59 -2.39
CA GLY A 37 -3.64 36.06 -2.43
C GLY A 37 -4.95 36.59 -3.03
N SER A 38 -5.94 35.76 -3.34
CA SER A 38 -7.24 36.23 -3.80
C SER A 38 -8.17 36.45 -2.61
N ASP A 39 -8.78 37.63 -2.52
CA ASP A 39 -9.74 37.99 -1.47
C ASP A 39 -11.10 37.24 -1.55
N GLY A 40 -11.13 36.09 -2.19
CA GLY A 40 -12.30 35.21 -2.29
C GLY A 40 -12.25 34.04 -1.30
N PRO A 41 -13.38 33.36 -1.07
CA PRO A 41 -13.36 32.13 -0.30
C PRO A 41 -12.40 31.15 -0.96
N PHE A 42 -11.58 30.46 -0.16
CA PHE A 42 -10.64 29.45 -0.66
C PHE A 42 -11.37 28.48 -1.60
N PRO A 43 -10.81 28.18 -2.78
CA PRO A 43 -11.40 27.17 -3.65
C PRO A 43 -11.61 25.89 -2.85
N ASP A 44 -12.79 25.29 -3.00
CA ASP A 44 -13.04 23.97 -2.47
C ASP A 44 -12.22 22.98 -3.32
N TYR A 45 -11.08 22.56 -2.80
CA TYR A 45 -10.23 21.53 -3.42
C TYR A 45 -10.79 20.12 -3.24
N GLY A 46 -12.01 20.00 -2.70
CA GLY A 46 -12.61 18.73 -2.41
C GLY A 46 -12.01 18.04 -1.17
N LYS A 47 -12.15 16.74 -1.10
CA LYS A 47 -11.66 15.94 0.03
C LYS A 47 -10.13 15.98 0.09
N VAL A 48 -9.58 16.36 1.23
CA VAL A 48 -8.13 16.34 1.45
C VAL A 48 -7.62 14.90 1.36
N LEU A 49 -6.71 14.65 0.43
CA LEU A 49 -6.09 13.34 0.25
C LEU A 49 -5.06 13.03 1.36
N ALA A 50 -4.78 11.76 1.55
CA ALA A 50 -3.74 11.29 2.47
C ALA A 50 -2.37 11.89 2.15
N PHE A 51 -2.05 11.97 0.88
CA PHE A 51 -0.86 12.63 0.30
C PHE A 51 -1.09 12.82 -1.21
N PRO A 52 -0.31 13.65 -1.91
CA PRO A 52 -0.37 13.76 -3.37
C PRO A 52 -0.15 12.39 -4.04
N GLY A 53 -1.10 11.97 -4.90
CA GLY A 53 -1.07 10.65 -5.54
C GLY A 53 -1.69 9.51 -4.74
N ALA A 54 -2.36 9.79 -3.63
CA ALA A 54 -3.20 8.81 -2.95
C ALA A 54 -4.46 8.49 -3.78
N GLU A 55 -4.70 7.21 -4.03
CA GLU A 55 -5.78 6.72 -4.89
C GLU A 55 -6.73 5.77 -4.15
N GLY A 56 -7.91 5.56 -4.73
CA GLY A 56 -8.85 4.55 -4.29
C GLY A 56 -9.59 4.85 -2.99
N TYR A 57 -10.17 3.81 -2.41
CA TYR A 57 -11.06 3.93 -1.25
C TYR A 57 -10.36 4.45 0.01
N GLY A 58 -9.06 4.16 0.18
CA GLY A 58 -8.24 4.61 1.31
C GLY A 58 -7.66 6.02 1.17
N ALA A 59 -7.84 6.67 0.00
CA ALA A 59 -7.18 7.95 -0.33
C ALA A 59 -7.50 9.09 0.65
N GLY A 60 -8.60 9.00 1.38
CA GLY A 60 -9.00 10.02 2.35
C GLY A 60 -8.51 9.80 3.78
N ALA A 61 -7.60 8.85 4.02
CA ALA A 61 -7.02 8.64 5.34
C ALA A 61 -6.28 9.91 5.82
N THR A 62 -6.48 10.30 7.06
CA THR A 62 -5.83 11.49 7.64
C THR A 62 -4.57 11.15 8.43
N GLY A 63 -4.41 9.88 8.80
CA GLY A 63 -3.27 9.43 9.58
C GLY A 63 -3.14 10.16 10.91
N GLY A 64 -1.92 10.45 11.28
CA GLY A 64 -1.57 11.19 12.52
C GLY A 64 -1.57 12.70 12.39
N ARG A 65 -2.27 13.28 11.40
CA ARG A 65 -2.33 14.74 11.22
C ARG A 65 -2.85 15.44 12.47
N GLY A 66 -2.10 16.49 12.90
CA GLY A 66 -2.41 17.23 14.12
C GLY A 66 -1.95 16.55 15.41
N GLY A 67 -1.39 15.35 15.33
CA GLY A 67 -0.79 14.64 16.44
C GLY A 67 0.70 14.93 16.62
N ASP A 68 1.32 14.22 17.56
CA ASP A 68 2.72 14.39 17.89
C ASP A 68 3.66 13.78 16.83
N VAL A 69 4.79 14.43 16.59
CA VAL A 69 5.88 13.82 15.81
C VAL A 69 6.73 12.95 16.74
N TYR A 70 6.82 11.66 16.42
CA TYR A 70 7.63 10.71 17.17
C TYR A 70 8.82 10.25 16.33
N HIS A 71 10.02 10.37 16.89
CA HIS A 71 11.26 9.98 16.25
C HIS A 71 11.66 8.56 16.65
N VAL A 72 11.82 7.67 15.67
CA VAL A 72 12.42 6.35 15.88
C VAL A 72 13.93 6.51 15.79
N THR A 73 14.59 6.37 16.93
CA THR A 73 16.02 6.64 17.09
C THR A 73 16.84 5.38 17.37
N THR A 74 16.18 4.22 17.50
CA THR A 74 16.85 2.93 17.71
C THR A 74 16.20 1.82 16.85
N LEU A 75 17.01 0.82 16.51
CA LEU A 75 16.56 -0.40 15.82
C LEU A 75 16.12 -1.51 16.80
N GLU A 76 16.22 -1.25 18.10
CA GLU A 76 15.84 -2.22 19.13
C GLU A 76 14.31 -2.37 19.22
N ASP A 77 13.83 -3.60 19.30
CA ASP A 77 12.42 -3.93 19.52
C ASP A 77 12.16 -4.21 21.01
N ASN A 78 12.28 -3.17 21.83
CA ASN A 78 12.21 -3.28 23.30
C ASN A 78 11.01 -2.57 23.93
N GLY A 79 10.25 -1.78 23.15
CA GLY A 79 9.11 -1.00 23.65
C GLY A 79 9.49 0.27 24.42
N GLU A 80 10.78 0.54 24.59
CA GLU A 80 11.29 1.74 25.23
C GLU A 80 11.21 2.96 24.29
N GLU A 81 11.38 4.15 24.85
CA GLU A 81 11.41 5.40 24.10
C GLU A 81 12.43 5.35 22.96
N GLY A 82 12.05 5.88 21.80
CA GLY A 82 12.85 5.83 20.57
C GLY A 82 12.68 4.54 19.76
N SER A 83 12.06 3.48 20.30
CA SER A 83 11.79 2.27 19.53
C SER A 83 10.53 2.41 18.66
N LEU A 84 10.48 1.69 17.53
CA LEU A 84 9.28 1.64 16.70
C LEU A 84 8.08 1.06 17.46
N ARG A 85 8.30 0.05 18.31
CA ARG A 85 7.22 -0.54 19.13
C ARG A 85 6.56 0.50 20.04
N ALA A 86 7.35 1.35 20.70
CA ALA A 86 6.82 2.45 21.49
C ALA A 86 6.10 3.50 20.61
N ALA A 87 6.64 3.77 19.43
CA ALA A 87 6.03 4.72 18.48
C ALA A 87 4.61 4.30 18.09
N VAL A 88 4.43 3.05 17.65
CA VAL A 88 3.15 2.55 17.09
C VAL A 88 2.13 2.14 18.16
N SER A 89 2.53 2.04 19.43
CA SER A 89 1.65 1.60 20.53
C SER A 89 0.60 2.65 20.94
N LYS A 90 0.81 3.92 20.61
CA LYS A 90 -0.09 5.03 20.97
C LYS A 90 -0.65 5.69 19.69
N PRO A 91 -1.89 6.16 19.75
CA PRO A 91 -2.51 6.85 18.61
C PRO A 91 -1.98 8.27 18.41
N ASP A 92 -2.50 8.91 17.38
CA ASP A 92 -2.34 10.35 17.09
C ASP A 92 -0.88 10.79 16.92
N ARG A 93 -0.11 10.03 16.08
CA ARG A 93 1.30 10.31 15.84
C ARG A 93 1.67 10.33 14.36
N ILE A 94 2.64 11.19 14.05
CA ILE A 94 3.44 11.14 12.83
C ILE A 94 4.80 10.52 13.21
N ILE A 95 5.07 9.33 12.69
CA ILE A 95 6.28 8.56 13.03
C ILE A 95 7.31 8.74 11.94
N VAL A 96 8.45 9.30 12.31
CA VAL A 96 9.62 9.53 11.44
C VAL A 96 10.82 8.71 11.96
N PHE A 97 11.78 8.44 11.09
CA PHE A 97 12.91 7.57 11.40
C PHE A 97 14.22 8.33 11.25
N ASP A 98 15.00 8.36 12.31
CA ASP A 98 16.35 8.93 12.35
C ASP A 98 17.42 7.84 12.18
N VAL A 99 16.99 6.57 12.08
CA VAL A 99 17.85 5.40 11.92
C VAL A 99 17.44 4.58 10.70
N ALA A 100 18.39 3.83 10.15
CA ALA A 100 18.16 2.86 9.08
C ALA A 100 18.75 1.50 9.46
N GLY A 101 18.12 0.43 8.97
CA GLY A 101 18.58 -0.94 9.23
C GLY A 101 17.43 -1.91 9.49
N ILE A 102 17.75 -3.01 10.16
CA ILE A 102 16.82 -4.09 10.43
C ILE A 102 16.34 -4.01 11.87
N ILE A 103 15.04 -3.90 12.06
CA ILE A 103 14.38 -4.06 13.35
C ILE A 103 13.94 -5.53 13.46
N ASN A 104 14.63 -6.27 14.33
CA ASN A 104 14.31 -7.68 14.59
C ASN A 104 13.14 -7.77 15.58
N LEU A 105 11.96 -8.06 15.08
CA LEU A 105 10.74 -8.12 15.87
C LEU A 105 10.76 -9.35 16.79
N LYS A 106 10.66 -9.14 18.09
CA LYS A 106 10.60 -10.19 19.11
C LYS A 106 9.22 -10.86 19.16
N GLU A 107 8.20 -10.11 18.86
CA GLU A 107 6.81 -10.55 18.81
C GLU A 107 6.04 -9.75 17.73
N ALA A 108 4.78 -10.09 17.50
CA ALA A 108 3.93 -9.34 16.56
C ALA A 108 3.95 -7.84 16.87
N LEU A 109 4.18 -7.02 15.84
CA LEU A 109 4.12 -5.58 15.97
C LEU A 109 2.71 -5.10 15.63
N VAL A 110 2.00 -4.56 16.62
CA VAL A 110 0.60 -4.11 16.49
C VAL A 110 0.55 -2.59 16.45
N PHE A 111 -0.11 -2.06 15.43
CA PHE A 111 -0.24 -0.62 15.19
C PHE A 111 -1.52 -0.07 15.82
N SER A 112 -1.42 1.06 16.51
CA SER A 112 -2.56 1.83 17.00
C SER A 112 -3.24 2.61 15.87
N LYS A 113 -4.31 3.33 16.17
CA LYS A 113 -5.07 4.15 15.22
C LYS A 113 -4.48 5.56 15.05
N ASN A 114 -4.92 6.26 14.01
CA ASN A 114 -4.53 7.65 13.73
C ASN A 114 -3.01 7.82 13.64
N LEU A 115 -2.35 6.98 12.83
CA LEU A 115 -0.90 7.03 12.66
C LEU A 115 -0.52 7.37 11.22
N THR A 116 0.53 8.17 11.08
CA THR A 116 1.29 8.30 9.84
C THR A 116 2.67 7.72 10.03
N ILE A 117 2.97 6.64 9.32
CA ILE A 117 4.30 6.03 9.28
C ILE A 117 5.02 6.53 8.04
N ALA A 118 5.96 7.46 8.25
CA ALA A 118 6.74 8.10 7.20
C ALA A 118 8.11 7.43 7.07
N ALA A 119 8.15 6.13 6.67
CA ALA A 119 9.41 5.40 6.63
C ALA A 119 10.39 5.88 5.56
N GLN A 120 9.95 6.73 4.62
CA GLN A 120 10.82 7.43 3.68
C GLN A 120 11.77 8.45 4.34
N THR A 121 11.54 8.81 5.61
CA THR A 121 12.45 9.70 6.37
C THR A 121 13.69 8.97 6.86
N ALA A 122 13.67 7.65 6.89
CA ALA A 122 14.81 6.85 7.31
C ALA A 122 16.03 7.11 6.40
N PRO A 123 17.23 7.32 6.97
CA PRO A 123 18.44 7.54 6.18
C PRO A 123 18.84 6.28 5.39
N GLY A 124 19.76 6.44 4.44
CA GLY A 124 20.37 5.36 3.68
C GLY A 124 19.35 4.44 3.03
N ASP A 125 19.44 3.15 3.26
CA ASP A 125 18.57 2.13 2.64
C ASP A 125 17.22 1.96 3.36
N GLY A 126 16.90 2.79 4.36
CA GLY A 126 15.63 2.74 5.07
C GLY A 126 15.52 1.62 6.11
N VAL A 127 14.29 1.30 6.54
CA VAL A 127 14.02 0.33 7.61
C VAL A 127 13.37 -0.94 7.08
N VAL A 128 13.74 -2.07 7.70
CA VAL A 128 13.17 -3.40 7.47
C VAL A 128 12.65 -3.95 8.78
N LEU A 129 11.41 -4.41 8.82
CA LEU A 129 10.85 -5.18 9.92
C LEU A 129 11.03 -6.67 9.62
N TYR A 130 11.77 -7.37 10.46
CA TYR A 130 12.16 -8.76 10.22
C TYR A 130 11.77 -9.68 11.39
N GLY A 131 11.44 -10.93 11.07
CA GLY A 131 11.38 -12.02 12.04
C GLY A 131 10.02 -12.26 12.68
N ASN A 132 9.04 -11.36 12.50
CA ASN A 132 7.70 -11.58 13.00
C ASN A 132 6.64 -10.86 12.14
N ARG A 133 5.36 -11.12 12.43
CA ARG A 133 4.22 -10.52 11.73
C ARG A 133 4.01 -9.06 12.14
N VAL A 134 3.45 -8.29 11.22
CA VAL A 134 2.97 -6.92 11.45
C VAL A 134 1.44 -6.91 11.40
N SER A 135 0.80 -6.33 12.41
CA SER A 135 -0.66 -6.25 12.48
C SER A 135 -1.14 -4.80 12.48
N PHE A 136 -1.96 -4.48 11.49
CA PHE A 136 -2.68 -3.22 11.39
C PHE A 136 -4.15 -3.39 11.84
N THR A 137 -4.45 -4.46 12.56
CA THR A 137 -5.79 -4.73 13.10
C THR A 137 -6.17 -3.66 14.12
N GLY A 138 -7.29 -2.99 13.88
CA GLY A 138 -7.74 -1.86 14.68
C GLY A 138 -7.05 -0.52 14.42
N ALA A 139 -6.08 -0.49 13.48
CA ALA A 139 -5.32 0.71 13.14
C ALA A 139 -6.09 1.66 12.20
N SER A 140 -7.35 1.94 12.48
CA SER A 140 -8.16 2.84 11.66
C SER A 140 -7.51 4.20 11.47
N ASN A 141 -7.76 4.78 10.30
CA ASN A 141 -7.24 6.07 9.89
C ASN A 141 -5.71 6.10 9.87
N LEU A 142 -5.12 5.22 9.05
CA LEU A 142 -3.67 5.02 8.97
C LEU A 142 -3.11 5.40 7.60
N ILE A 143 -1.96 6.06 7.61
CA ILE A 143 -1.10 6.26 6.42
C ILE A 143 0.22 5.54 6.69
N CYS A 144 0.59 4.56 5.86
CA CYS A 144 1.85 3.83 5.99
C CYS A 144 2.61 3.84 4.65
N ARG A 145 3.82 4.40 4.66
CA ARG A 145 4.59 4.59 3.43
C ARG A 145 6.04 4.12 3.56
N HIS A 146 6.54 3.51 2.47
CA HIS A 146 7.95 3.11 2.28
C HIS A 146 8.50 2.12 3.31
N LEU A 147 7.66 1.30 3.92
CA LEU A 147 8.06 0.30 4.90
C LEU A 147 8.34 -1.05 4.24
N ARG A 148 9.36 -1.75 4.69
CA ARG A 148 9.67 -3.12 4.26
C ARG A 148 9.37 -4.10 5.37
N ILE A 149 8.60 -5.14 5.06
CA ILE A 149 8.21 -6.19 5.99
C ILE A 149 8.73 -7.52 5.45
N ARG A 150 9.55 -8.21 6.22
CA ARG A 150 10.21 -9.47 5.90
C ARG A 150 10.02 -10.44 7.05
N MET A 151 8.85 -11.12 7.09
CA MET A 151 8.56 -11.99 8.23
C MET A 151 9.57 -13.14 8.34
N GLY A 152 9.77 -13.89 7.28
CA GLY A 152 10.76 -14.95 7.23
C GLY A 152 10.40 -16.18 8.06
N THR A 153 11.29 -17.17 8.05
CA THR A 153 11.10 -18.44 8.77
C THR A 153 11.16 -18.33 10.29
N ASN A 154 11.69 -17.21 10.81
CA ASN A 154 11.68 -16.92 12.25
C ASN A 154 10.30 -16.50 12.75
N GLY A 155 9.43 -16.03 11.85
CA GLY A 155 8.05 -15.70 12.17
C GLY A 155 7.20 -16.93 12.48
N PRO A 156 6.06 -16.75 13.14
CA PRO A 156 5.18 -17.89 13.51
C PRO A 156 4.61 -18.57 12.27
N ASP A 157 4.51 -19.90 12.33
CA ASP A 157 3.95 -20.71 11.25
C ASP A 157 2.47 -20.43 11.02
N GLY A 158 2.05 -20.49 9.74
CA GLY A 158 0.66 -20.25 9.37
C GLY A 158 0.17 -18.83 9.68
N LYS A 159 1.05 -17.82 9.58
CA LYS A 159 0.70 -16.42 9.77
C LYS A 159 1.13 -15.55 8.59
N ASP A 160 0.35 -14.52 8.36
CA ASP A 160 0.61 -13.48 7.36
C ASP A 160 1.78 -12.60 7.79
N ALA A 161 2.58 -12.13 6.84
CA ALA A 161 3.62 -11.15 7.13
C ALA A 161 3.02 -9.81 7.57
N ALA A 162 1.91 -9.38 6.94
CA ALA A 162 1.13 -8.22 7.32
C ALA A 162 -0.36 -8.53 7.25
N GLY A 163 -1.17 -7.97 8.15
CA GLY A 163 -2.61 -8.24 8.14
C GLY A 163 -3.47 -7.22 8.84
N ILE A 164 -4.73 -7.16 8.39
CA ILE A 164 -5.81 -6.32 8.92
C ILE A 164 -7.00 -7.23 9.17
N ALA A 165 -7.43 -7.36 10.43
CA ALA A 165 -8.62 -8.13 10.77
C ALA A 165 -9.85 -7.24 11.06
N ASN A 166 -9.65 -5.98 11.37
CA ASN A 166 -10.70 -4.96 11.50
C ASN A 166 -10.11 -3.55 11.40
N GLY A 167 -10.96 -2.57 11.15
CA GLY A 167 -10.58 -1.16 11.01
C GLY A 167 -10.83 -0.60 9.60
N GLU A 168 -10.73 0.70 9.46
CA GLU A 168 -11.11 1.41 8.24
C GLU A 168 -10.23 2.63 7.94
N ASN A 169 -10.37 3.20 6.73
CA ASN A 169 -9.69 4.42 6.29
C ASN A 169 -8.16 4.31 6.37
N MET A 170 -7.59 3.36 5.64
CA MET A 170 -6.14 3.11 5.65
C MET A 170 -5.56 3.18 4.24
N ILE A 171 -4.36 3.70 4.13
CA ILE A 171 -3.60 3.66 2.88
C ILE A 171 -2.17 3.20 3.11
N PHE A 172 -1.77 2.24 2.29
CA PHE A 172 -0.45 1.63 2.27
C PHE A 172 0.19 1.93 0.92
N ASP A 173 1.32 2.60 0.94
CA ASP A 173 1.96 3.10 -0.27
C ASP A 173 3.46 2.82 -0.28
N HIS A 174 3.98 2.31 -1.40
CA HIS A 174 5.38 1.93 -1.55
C HIS A 174 5.88 0.95 -0.48
N LEU A 175 5.04 -0.02 -0.13
CA LEU A 175 5.47 -1.10 0.76
C LEU A 175 6.17 -2.21 -0.03
N SER A 176 6.98 -2.98 0.68
CA SER A 176 7.48 -4.25 0.20
C SER A 176 7.26 -5.31 1.29
N VAL A 177 6.32 -6.21 1.04
CA VAL A 177 5.89 -7.23 2.01
C VAL A 177 6.18 -8.61 1.44
N THR A 178 7.07 -9.35 2.09
CA THR A 178 7.48 -10.67 1.62
C THR A 178 7.69 -11.65 2.76
N TRP A 179 7.83 -12.92 2.38
CA TRP A 179 8.19 -14.02 3.26
C TRP A 179 7.15 -14.33 4.33
N GLY A 180 5.86 -14.11 4.00
CA GLY A 180 4.75 -14.60 4.80
C GLY A 180 4.73 -16.12 4.83
N ARG A 181 4.29 -16.71 5.92
CA ARG A 181 4.16 -18.17 6.10
C ARG A 181 2.72 -18.65 5.95
N ASP A 182 1.83 -17.73 5.60
CA ASP A 182 0.49 -17.89 5.05
C ASP A 182 0.35 -16.88 3.92
N GLU A 183 -0.29 -15.74 4.10
CA GLU A 183 -0.30 -14.65 3.13
C GLU A 183 0.84 -13.65 3.37
N ASN A 184 1.18 -12.91 2.33
CA ASN A 184 2.05 -11.76 2.51
C ASN A 184 1.29 -10.58 3.13
N PHE A 185 0.13 -10.20 2.57
CA PHE A 185 -0.70 -9.14 3.15
C PHE A 185 -2.19 -9.46 3.01
N SER A 186 -2.86 -9.73 4.11
CA SER A 186 -4.29 -10.01 4.13
C SER A 186 -5.12 -8.92 4.77
N ILE A 187 -6.33 -8.75 4.24
CA ILE A 187 -7.41 -7.95 4.80
C ILE A 187 -8.59 -8.90 4.98
N ASN A 188 -8.76 -9.44 6.18
CA ASN A 188 -9.71 -10.52 6.43
C ASN A 188 -10.40 -10.34 7.79
N TRP A 189 -11.67 -10.00 7.75
CA TRP A 189 -12.44 -9.71 8.96
C TRP A 189 -12.52 -10.89 9.93
N ASP A 190 -12.20 -10.63 11.18
CA ASP A 190 -12.25 -11.59 12.27
C ASP A 190 -13.60 -11.63 13.01
N SER A 191 -14.62 -10.98 12.45
CA SER A 191 -15.95 -10.80 13.05
C SER A 191 -15.95 -9.98 14.35
N LYS A 192 -14.88 -9.20 14.58
CA LYS A 192 -14.75 -8.28 15.71
C LYS A 192 -14.50 -6.86 15.22
N GLY A 193 -15.01 -5.88 15.96
CA GLY A 193 -14.82 -4.47 15.61
C GLY A 193 -15.38 -4.10 14.23
N THR A 194 -14.81 -3.06 13.66
CA THR A 194 -15.22 -2.53 12.34
C THR A 194 -14.77 -3.43 11.22
N LEU A 195 -15.68 -3.81 10.34
CA LEU A 195 -15.35 -4.52 9.10
C LEU A 195 -14.27 -3.76 8.33
N PRO A 196 -13.21 -4.43 7.80
CA PRO A 196 -12.20 -3.77 6.99
C PRO A 196 -12.80 -3.10 5.76
N ARG A 197 -12.65 -1.78 5.62
CA ARG A 197 -13.20 -0.99 4.52
C ARG A 197 -12.46 0.31 4.29
N ASN A 198 -12.67 0.92 3.12
CA ASN A 198 -11.98 2.15 2.74
C ASN A 198 -10.46 2.01 2.86
N ILE A 199 -9.92 0.95 2.25
CA ILE A 199 -8.49 0.63 2.33
C ILE A 199 -7.89 0.64 0.93
N THR A 200 -6.71 1.21 0.80
CA THR A 200 -5.90 1.15 -0.42
C THR A 200 -4.52 0.56 -0.12
N ILE A 201 -4.09 -0.38 -0.96
CA ILE A 201 -2.69 -0.80 -1.08
C ILE A 201 -2.25 -0.39 -2.48
N GLN A 202 -1.25 0.49 -2.57
CA GLN A 202 -0.77 0.99 -3.86
C GLN A 202 0.76 0.99 -3.98
N ASN A 203 1.26 0.96 -5.23
CA ASN A 203 2.68 1.07 -5.58
C ASN A 203 3.58 0.11 -4.77
N SER A 204 3.08 -1.08 -4.44
CA SER A 204 3.68 -1.97 -3.46
C SER A 204 4.07 -3.32 -4.08
N ILE A 205 5.01 -4.02 -3.44
CA ILE A 205 5.43 -5.37 -3.81
C ILE A 205 4.92 -6.34 -2.75
N LEU A 206 4.16 -7.35 -3.19
CA LEU A 206 3.60 -8.41 -2.35
C LEU A 206 4.07 -9.75 -2.91
N GLY A 207 5.14 -10.32 -2.36
CA GLY A 207 5.76 -11.43 -3.05
C GLY A 207 6.57 -12.40 -2.21
N GLN A 208 7.05 -13.46 -2.88
CA GLN A 208 7.95 -14.44 -2.29
C GLN A 208 7.38 -15.06 -1.00
N GLY A 209 6.08 -15.38 -0.98
CA GLY A 209 5.48 -16.09 0.13
C GLY A 209 6.17 -17.43 0.36
N LEU A 210 6.38 -17.79 1.62
CA LEU A 210 7.09 -19.03 1.97
C LEU A 210 6.19 -20.26 1.94
N GLN A 211 6.79 -21.40 1.64
CA GLN A 211 6.09 -22.69 1.61
C GLN A 211 5.69 -23.15 3.03
N ASN A 212 4.63 -23.96 3.19
CA ASN A 212 3.83 -24.61 2.11
C ASN A 212 2.61 -23.80 1.68
N HIS A 213 2.27 -22.70 2.36
CA HIS A 213 1.09 -21.90 2.11
C HIS A 213 1.47 -20.50 1.63
N SER A 214 2.13 -20.45 0.48
CA SER A 214 2.62 -19.20 -0.14
C SER A 214 1.49 -18.48 -0.87
N CYS A 215 0.89 -17.50 -0.22
CA CYS A 215 -0.20 -16.70 -0.77
C CYS A 215 0.15 -15.21 -0.85
N GLY A 216 -0.39 -14.51 -1.86
CA GLY A 216 -0.25 -13.06 -1.99
C GLY A 216 -1.08 -12.32 -0.95
N GLY A 217 -2.40 -12.60 -0.88
CA GLY A 217 -3.29 -12.02 0.10
C GLY A 217 -4.73 -12.48 -0.02
N LEU A 218 -5.41 -12.62 1.10
CA LEU A 218 -6.87 -12.76 1.18
C LEU A 218 -7.45 -11.37 1.46
N ILE A 219 -8.27 -10.86 0.54
CA ILE A 219 -8.84 -9.51 0.58
C ILE A 219 -10.35 -9.64 0.73
N GLN A 220 -10.88 -9.24 1.88
CA GLN A 220 -12.27 -9.46 2.21
C GLN A 220 -12.92 -8.23 2.86
N THR A 221 -14.03 -7.81 2.29
CA THR A 221 -14.91 -6.74 2.78
C THR A 221 -16.36 -7.05 2.38
N ASP A 222 -17.28 -6.11 2.59
CA ASP A 222 -18.65 -6.14 2.07
C ASP A 222 -18.77 -5.48 0.67
N THR A 223 -19.99 -5.22 0.23
CA THR A 223 -20.28 -4.52 -1.04
C THR A 223 -20.63 -3.03 -0.88
N GLU A 224 -20.60 -2.49 0.35
CA GLU A 224 -20.96 -1.10 0.61
C GLU A 224 -19.75 -0.17 0.57
N SER A 225 -18.56 -0.70 0.94
CA SER A 225 -17.33 0.08 0.96
C SER A 225 -16.14 -0.80 0.59
N GLY A 226 -15.25 -0.25 -0.23
CA GLY A 226 -14.33 -1.07 -0.98
C GLY A 226 -12.90 -1.10 -0.47
N ILE A 227 -12.15 -1.98 -1.13
CA ILE A 227 -10.69 -2.08 -1.02
C ILE A 227 -10.11 -1.86 -2.41
N THR A 228 -9.09 -1.01 -2.51
CA THR A 228 -8.38 -0.74 -3.76
C THR A 228 -6.97 -1.34 -3.71
N LEU A 229 -6.64 -2.09 -4.75
CA LEU A 229 -5.30 -2.61 -5.03
C LEU A 229 -4.82 -1.95 -6.33
N PHE A 230 -3.85 -1.05 -6.24
CA PHE A 230 -3.51 -0.16 -7.33
C PHE A 230 -2.00 -0.07 -7.58
N ARG A 231 -1.56 -0.39 -8.81
CA ARG A 231 -0.14 -0.37 -9.21
C ARG A 231 0.77 -1.23 -8.33
N ASN A 232 0.30 -2.41 -7.93
CA ASN A 232 1.10 -3.34 -7.16
C ASN A 232 1.73 -4.41 -8.04
N LEU A 233 2.83 -4.96 -7.56
CA LEU A 233 3.44 -6.18 -8.08
C LEU A 233 3.15 -7.34 -7.11
N TYR A 234 2.40 -8.33 -7.59
CA TYR A 234 2.31 -9.63 -6.96
C TYR A 234 3.29 -10.57 -7.65
N THR A 235 4.24 -11.12 -6.92
CA THR A 235 5.29 -11.96 -7.53
C THR A 235 5.65 -13.16 -6.66
N ASP A 236 5.88 -14.29 -7.32
CA ASP A 236 6.41 -15.52 -6.71
C ASP A 236 5.56 -16.03 -5.52
N ASN A 237 4.26 -15.87 -5.60
CA ASN A 237 3.34 -16.49 -4.67
C ASN A 237 2.59 -17.62 -5.36
N LYS A 238 2.43 -18.73 -4.67
CA LYS A 238 1.77 -19.92 -5.21
C LYS A 238 0.33 -19.66 -5.64
N THR A 239 -0.40 -18.81 -4.89
CA THR A 239 -1.82 -18.55 -5.13
C THR A 239 -2.28 -17.25 -4.46
N ARG A 240 -3.55 -16.89 -4.63
CA ARG A 240 -4.18 -15.72 -4.01
C ARG A 240 -3.43 -14.42 -4.31
N ASN A 241 -3.36 -14.06 -5.60
CA ASN A 241 -2.69 -12.82 -6.04
C ASN A 241 -3.66 -11.77 -6.61
N PRO A 242 -4.72 -11.36 -5.87
CA PRO A 242 -5.21 -11.85 -4.59
C PRO A 242 -6.35 -12.88 -4.70
N LYS A 243 -6.88 -13.38 -3.57
CA LYS A 243 -8.24 -13.91 -3.43
C LYS A 243 -9.13 -12.81 -2.86
N VAL A 244 -10.25 -12.49 -3.52
CA VAL A 244 -11.06 -11.31 -3.20
C VAL A 244 -12.50 -11.68 -2.89
N LYS A 245 -13.07 -11.02 -1.88
CA LYS A 245 -14.48 -11.05 -1.53
C LYS A 245 -14.97 -9.63 -1.23
N GLY A 246 -16.23 -9.34 -1.61
CA GLY A 246 -16.83 -8.02 -1.43
C GLY A 246 -16.44 -7.04 -2.52
N LEU A 247 -16.56 -5.74 -2.24
CA LEU A 247 -16.30 -4.67 -3.22
C LEU A 247 -14.80 -4.37 -3.31
N ASN A 248 -14.25 -4.47 -4.53
CA ASN A 248 -12.84 -4.17 -4.72
C ASN A 248 -12.52 -3.56 -6.10
N GLN A 249 -11.41 -2.87 -6.13
CA GLN A 249 -10.76 -2.40 -7.35
C GLN A 249 -9.38 -3.04 -7.46
N PHE A 250 -9.12 -3.68 -8.60
CA PHE A 250 -7.81 -4.25 -8.93
C PHE A 250 -7.33 -3.63 -10.24
N VAL A 251 -6.54 -2.56 -10.14
CA VAL A 251 -6.26 -1.67 -11.28
C VAL A 251 -4.76 -1.44 -11.45
N ASN A 252 -4.28 -1.56 -12.68
CA ASN A 252 -2.88 -1.32 -13.05
C ASN A 252 -1.86 -2.20 -12.29
N ASN A 253 -2.23 -3.40 -11.86
CA ASN A 253 -1.31 -4.30 -11.18
C ASN A 253 -0.60 -5.23 -12.15
N VAL A 254 0.52 -5.76 -11.72
CA VAL A 254 1.22 -6.87 -12.38
C VAL A 254 1.16 -8.09 -11.46
N VAL A 255 0.76 -9.23 -12.01
CA VAL A 255 0.85 -10.52 -11.33
C VAL A 255 1.83 -11.39 -12.10
N TYR A 256 2.95 -11.72 -11.46
CA TYR A 256 4.03 -12.49 -12.08
C TYR A 256 4.30 -13.79 -11.34
N ASN A 257 4.52 -14.86 -12.10
CA ASN A 257 5.06 -16.13 -11.62
C ASN A 257 4.24 -16.78 -10.48
N TRP A 258 2.93 -16.90 -10.68
CA TRP A 258 2.07 -17.61 -9.72
C TRP A 258 2.06 -19.11 -9.97
N GLY A 259 1.59 -19.88 -8.98
CA GLY A 259 1.46 -21.32 -9.06
C GLY A 259 0.08 -21.80 -9.48
N ASN A 260 -0.16 -23.08 -9.30
CA ASN A 260 -1.37 -23.77 -9.73
C ASN A 260 -2.66 -23.42 -8.96
N GLY A 261 -2.58 -22.56 -7.98
CA GLY A 261 -3.75 -22.11 -7.21
C GLY A 261 -4.53 -20.96 -7.85
N GLY A 262 -4.03 -20.41 -8.95
CA GLY A 262 -4.59 -19.25 -9.67
C GLY A 262 -3.96 -17.93 -9.28
N ALA A 263 -3.98 -16.98 -10.21
CA ALA A 263 -3.56 -15.61 -9.98
C ALA A 263 -4.64 -14.86 -9.17
N TYR A 264 -5.62 -14.29 -9.82
CA TYR A 264 -6.75 -13.63 -9.16
C TYR A 264 -7.89 -14.64 -8.92
N ILE A 265 -8.26 -14.86 -7.66
CA ILE A 265 -9.34 -15.76 -7.28
C ILE A 265 -10.61 -14.94 -7.01
N MET A 266 -11.66 -15.22 -7.79
CA MET A 266 -12.91 -14.47 -7.82
C MET A 266 -13.91 -15.06 -6.81
N GLY A 267 -13.84 -14.61 -5.55
CA GLY A 267 -14.75 -14.98 -4.47
C GLY A 267 -14.51 -16.40 -3.92
N ASP A 268 -14.91 -17.44 -4.67
CA ASP A 268 -14.92 -18.82 -4.19
C ASP A 268 -15.76 -18.96 -2.90
N THR A 269 -16.96 -18.33 -2.90
CA THR A 269 -17.86 -18.22 -1.77
C THR A 269 -19.25 -17.82 -2.23
N GLU A 270 -20.28 -18.03 -1.44
CA GLU A 270 -21.64 -17.57 -1.66
C GLU A 270 -21.85 -16.08 -1.32
N GLN A 271 -20.87 -15.43 -0.72
CA GLN A 271 -20.92 -14.00 -0.45
C GLN A 271 -20.91 -13.21 -1.77
N THR A 272 -21.87 -12.29 -1.92
CA THR A 272 -21.88 -11.35 -3.04
C THR A 272 -20.58 -10.55 -3.09
N SER A 273 -19.99 -10.50 -4.27
CA SER A 273 -18.74 -9.77 -4.50
C SER A 273 -18.85 -8.95 -5.79
N GLU A 274 -18.25 -7.77 -5.79
CA GLU A 274 -18.21 -6.86 -6.93
C GLU A 274 -16.79 -6.36 -7.15
N ALA A 275 -16.31 -6.43 -8.38
CA ALA A 275 -14.94 -6.09 -8.72
C ALA A 275 -14.83 -5.21 -9.97
N ASP A 276 -13.97 -4.20 -9.90
CA ASP A 276 -13.49 -3.44 -11.04
C ASP A 276 -12.04 -3.82 -11.33
N ILE A 277 -11.82 -4.64 -12.36
CA ILE A 277 -10.54 -5.26 -12.67
C ILE A 277 -10.06 -4.73 -14.02
N ARG A 278 -9.13 -3.77 -13.98
CA ARG A 278 -8.72 -3.05 -15.19
C ARG A 278 -7.22 -2.88 -15.35
N ASN A 279 -6.77 -2.98 -16.60
CA ASN A 279 -5.41 -2.65 -17.00
C ASN A 279 -4.34 -3.42 -16.24
N ASN A 280 -4.60 -4.67 -15.89
CA ASN A 280 -3.65 -5.51 -15.19
C ASN A 280 -2.87 -6.39 -16.18
N TYR A 281 -1.67 -6.76 -15.80
CA TYR A 281 -0.87 -7.69 -16.58
C TYR A 281 -0.60 -8.96 -15.77
N PHE A 282 -0.99 -10.10 -16.33
CA PHE A 282 -0.79 -11.42 -15.75
C PHE A 282 0.28 -12.16 -16.57
N ILE A 283 1.44 -12.40 -15.97
CA ILE A 283 2.61 -12.98 -16.65
C ILE A 283 2.96 -14.30 -16.00
N VAL A 284 2.91 -15.37 -16.78
CA VAL A 284 3.33 -16.69 -16.34
C VAL A 284 4.84 -16.74 -16.26
N GLY A 285 5.36 -16.95 -15.05
CA GLY A 285 6.80 -17.00 -14.83
C GLY A 285 7.43 -18.36 -15.10
N ALA A 286 8.74 -18.39 -14.92
CA ALA A 286 9.56 -19.57 -15.17
C ALA A 286 9.56 -20.59 -14.03
N THR A 287 9.02 -20.25 -12.86
CA THR A 287 9.01 -21.16 -11.71
C THR A 287 8.23 -22.43 -12.03
N LEU A 288 8.88 -23.55 -11.88
CA LEU A 288 8.37 -24.82 -12.36
C LEU A 288 7.94 -25.78 -11.24
N ASN A 289 8.46 -25.59 -10.04
CA ASN A 289 8.24 -26.55 -8.96
C ASN A 289 7.92 -25.88 -7.62
N TYR A 290 6.83 -26.35 -7.03
CA TYR A 290 6.48 -26.12 -5.64
C TYR A 290 6.19 -27.48 -5.02
N ASP A 291 6.78 -27.79 -3.88
CA ASP A 291 6.60 -29.07 -3.21
C ASP A 291 6.87 -30.29 -4.14
N GLY A 292 7.89 -30.17 -5.00
CA GLY A 292 8.25 -31.21 -5.97
C GLY A 292 7.26 -31.39 -7.13
N LYS A 293 6.26 -30.52 -7.27
CA LYS A 293 5.28 -30.58 -8.36
C LYS A 293 5.51 -29.45 -9.35
N THR A 294 5.41 -29.77 -10.64
CA THR A 294 5.42 -28.77 -11.70
C THR A 294 4.22 -27.81 -11.49
N LEU A 295 4.50 -26.53 -11.43
CA LEU A 295 3.46 -25.52 -11.46
C LEU A 295 2.93 -25.38 -12.87
N GLY A 296 1.70 -25.83 -13.08
CA GLY A 296 0.94 -25.45 -14.26
C GLY A 296 0.45 -24.02 -14.08
N ALA A 297 0.76 -23.14 -15.02
CA ALA A 297 0.05 -21.89 -15.12
C ALA A 297 -1.42 -22.19 -15.37
N THR A 298 -2.27 -21.70 -14.51
CA THR A 298 -3.72 -21.72 -14.70
C THR A 298 -4.14 -20.37 -15.29
N ALA A 299 -5.37 -20.28 -15.75
CA ALA A 299 -5.94 -19.01 -16.20
C ALA A 299 -5.74 -17.90 -15.14
N PRO A 300 -5.59 -16.63 -15.55
CA PRO A 300 -5.38 -15.52 -14.61
C PRO A 300 -6.54 -15.36 -13.64
N PHE A 301 -7.77 -15.62 -14.07
CA PHE A 301 -8.98 -15.57 -13.26
C PHE A 301 -9.51 -16.97 -12.98
N THR A 302 -9.76 -17.28 -11.71
CA THR A 302 -10.21 -18.61 -11.29
C THR A 302 -11.29 -18.55 -10.23
N ARG A 303 -12.04 -19.65 -10.09
CA ARG A 303 -13.02 -19.90 -9.03
C ARG A 303 -14.16 -18.88 -8.95
N TYR A 304 -14.55 -18.33 -10.08
CA TYR A 304 -15.76 -17.49 -10.16
C TYR A 304 -17.01 -18.35 -10.00
N ASN A 305 -18.08 -17.73 -9.54
CA ASN A 305 -19.42 -18.29 -9.46
C ASN A 305 -20.48 -17.18 -9.68
N GLU A 306 -21.74 -17.52 -9.58
CA GLU A 306 -22.87 -16.61 -9.79
C GLU A 306 -22.97 -15.44 -8.80
N HIS A 307 -22.25 -15.52 -7.67
CA HIS A 307 -22.21 -14.47 -6.66
C HIS A 307 -21.10 -13.44 -6.89
N PHE A 308 -20.27 -13.64 -7.91
CA PHE A 308 -19.18 -12.71 -8.24
C PHE A 308 -19.49 -11.94 -9.51
N ARG A 309 -19.59 -10.61 -9.41
CA ARG A 309 -19.79 -9.69 -10.52
C ARG A 309 -18.52 -8.92 -10.77
N ALA A 310 -18.06 -8.84 -12.01
CA ALA A 310 -16.84 -8.11 -12.35
C ALA A 310 -17.04 -7.27 -13.62
N HIS A 311 -16.50 -6.05 -13.59
CA HIS A 311 -16.16 -5.29 -14.78
C HIS A 311 -14.71 -5.60 -15.15
N LEU A 312 -14.48 -6.11 -16.36
CA LEU A 312 -13.16 -6.47 -16.89
C LEU A 312 -12.84 -5.60 -18.08
N SER A 313 -11.68 -4.96 -18.11
CA SER A 313 -11.25 -4.13 -19.25
C SER A 313 -9.72 -3.97 -19.29
N GLY A 314 -9.11 -4.12 -20.46
CA GLY A 314 -7.69 -3.87 -20.67
C GLY A 314 -6.75 -4.77 -19.87
N ASN A 315 -7.18 -5.98 -19.51
CA ASN A 315 -6.33 -6.93 -18.80
C ASN A 315 -5.60 -7.81 -19.79
N TYR A 316 -4.30 -7.98 -19.61
CA TYR A 316 -3.44 -8.77 -20.51
C TYR A 316 -2.97 -10.05 -19.82
N TYR A 317 -2.93 -11.14 -20.58
CA TYR A 317 -2.45 -12.43 -20.15
C TYR A 317 -1.32 -12.93 -21.07
N ASP A 318 -0.16 -13.14 -20.49
CA ASP A 318 1.04 -13.64 -21.13
C ASP A 318 1.40 -15.02 -20.57
N GLU A 319 1.18 -16.07 -21.37
CA GLU A 319 1.31 -17.46 -20.92
C GLU A 319 2.53 -18.19 -21.48
N ASN A 320 3.22 -17.59 -22.45
CA ASN A 320 4.17 -18.31 -23.30
C ASN A 320 5.58 -18.47 -22.71
N LYS A 321 5.92 -17.77 -21.65
CA LYS A 321 7.20 -17.85 -20.94
C LYS A 321 8.44 -17.50 -21.80
N ASP A 322 8.26 -16.72 -22.85
CA ASP A 322 9.34 -16.38 -23.77
C ASP A 322 10.18 -15.16 -23.33
N GLY A 323 9.79 -14.49 -22.26
CA GLY A 323 10.45 -13.29 -21.73
C GLY A 323 10.12 -12.01 -22.49
N VAL A 324 9.19 -12.07 -23.43
CA VAL A 324 8.69 -10.91 -24.18
C VAL A 324 7.30 -10.57 -23.71
N LEU A 325 7.04 -9.30 -23.35
CA LEU A 325 5.70 -8.84 -22.96
C LEU A 325 4.80 -8.71 -24.19
N ASN A 326 4.21 -9.81 -24.62
CA ASN A 326 3.35 -9.92 -25.79
C ASN A 326 2.01 -10.59 -25.49
N GLY A 327 1.55 -10.49 -24.24
CA GLY A 327 0.29 -11.05 -23.79
C GLY A 327 -0.91 -10.51 -24.58
N ARG A 328 -1.98 -11.28 -24.58
CA ARG A 328 -3.27 -10.93 -25.20
C ARG A 328 -4.27 -10.41 -24.16
N GLU A 329 -5.21 -9.59 -24.62
CA GLU A 329 -6.36 -9.14 -23.84
C GLU A 329 -7.38 -10.27 -23.60
#